data_7d19e14966da89cdf532f776a3161937
#
_entry.id   7d19e14966da89cdf532f776a3161937
#
_cell.length_a   1.000
_cell.length_b   1.000
_cell.length_c   1.000
_cell.angle_alpha   90.00
_cell.angle_beta   90.00
_cell.angle_gamma   90.00
#
_symmetry.space_group_name_H-M   'P 1'
#
loop_
_entity.id
_entity.type
_entity.pdbx_description
1 polymer ?
#
loop_
_entity_poly.entity_id
_entity_poly.type
_entity_poly.pdbx_seq_one_letter_code
_entity_poly.pdbx_strand_id
1 'polypeptide(L)'
;MSRKRILVIVENLPLPEDRKVWREIKALKEAGFHVSAISPASSPFSWWNIAEGVKIYHYPRLLYTKSKFSYLFEYINAFFWTFLLFLMVISREGIDILQVCNPPEMFFPLGWIIRMKRGYFVFDHHDLSPEMYEARFGRRDFFYWILRVLEFLTVKSANKVIEPNKYYRKLLEKRTFSLPDKFVVVPTAPDLAKLYPDRKDVSLKKGRKYMIGYLGVMNPQDGVHQLIEAVDILVKKRAFTDFILYLIGDGDAREELESMVEMRGLKDFVHFTGWVSSYKTLRKHLSACDICVDSMPANNYSNLSTLNKILEYMAMGKPVVCFDLKMSRELLASAGIFARPDNPADLADKIEELLKNAKKREIMGKQGRERIEKEFDWEKIKYIYLGVFEPYSL
;
A
#
# COMPACT_ATOMS: atom_id res chain seq x y z
N MET A 1 -28.94 12.95 19.99
CA MET A 1 -28.15 13.75 19.03
C MET A 1 -28.14 13.04 17.68
N SER A 2 -28.20 13.74 16.53
CA SER A 2 -28.12 13.10 15.22
C SER A 2 -26.70 12.59 14.99
N ARG A 3 -26.55 11.38 14.45
CA ARG A 3 -25.24 10.83 14.09
C ARG A 3 -24.52 11.74 13.11
N LYS A 4 -23.24 12.01 13.33
CA LYS A 4 -22.43 12.80 12.41
C LYS A 4 -22.17 12.00 11.12
N ARG A 5 -22.18 12.71 10.00
CA ARG A 5 -22.10 12.15 8.65
C ARG A 5 -20.71 12.36 8.09
N ILE A 6 -20.05 11.23 7.79
CA ILE A 6 -18.71 11.21 7.21
C ILE A 6 -18.80 10.76 5.76
N LEU A 7 -18.20 11.52 4.86
CA LEU A 7 -17.93 11.09 3.50
C LEU A 7 -16.44 10.74 3.37
N VAL A 8 -16.13 9.52 2.94
CA VAL A 8 -14.78 9.06 2.63
C VAL A 8 -14.59 9.01 1.13
N ILE A 9 -13.52 9.63 0.63
CA ILE A 9 -13.17 9.63 -0.81
C ILE A 9 -11.84 8.90 -0.99
N VAL A 10 -11.84 7.90 -1.87
CA VAL A 10 -10.64 7.17 -2.30
C VAL A 10 -10.65 6.98 -3.81
N GLU A 11 -9.51 7.17 -4.47
CA GLU A 11 -9.36 7.03 -5.92
C GLU A 11 -8.60 5.78 -6.32
N ASN A 12 -7.61 5.38 -5.52
CA ASN A 12 -6.63 4.37 -5.89
C ASN A 12 -7.24 3.01 -6.25
N LEU A 13 -8.15 2.50 -5.40
CA LEU A 13 -8.83 1.21 -5.60
C LEU A 13 -10.33 1.33 -5.33
N PRO A 14 -11.15 0.51 -6.03
CA PRO A 14 -12.57 0.37 -5.71
C PRO A 14 -12.79 -0.08 -4.27
N LEU A 15 -13.88 0.39 -3.64
CA LEU A 15 -14.34 -0.13 -2.36
C LEU A 15 -15.33 -1.30 -2.58
N PRO A 16 -15.23 -2.36 -1.78
CA PRO A 16 -14.40 -2.58 -0.59
C PRO A 16 -13.02 -3.22 -0.86
N GLU A 17 -12.51 -3.20 -2.07
CA GLU A 17 -11.22 -3.84 -2.45
C GLU A 17 -10.01 -3.14 -1.83
N ASP A 18 -10.10 -1.80 -1.61
CA ASP A 18 -9.10 -1.09 -0.80
C ASP A 18 -9.23 -1.51 0.67
N ARG A 19 -8.38 -2.45 1.06
CA ARG A 19 -8.43 -3.11 2.37
C ARG A 19 -8.15 -2.16 3.53
N LYS A 20 -7.29 -1.15 3.33
CA LYS A 20 -6.96 -0.16 4.36
C LYS A 20 -8.15 0.75 4.59
N VAL A 21 -8.62 1.43 3.56
CA VAL A 21 -9.73 2.38 3.64
C VAL A 21 -11.03 1.68 4.07
N TRP A 22 -11.28 0.47 3.58
CA TRP A 22 -12.47 -0.29 4.00
C TRP A 22 -12.50 -0.61 5.49
N ARG A 23 -11.34 -0.92 6.07
CA ARG A 23 -11.21 -1.17 7.51
C ARG A 23 -11.41 0.10 8.33
N GLU A 24 -10.91 1.24 7.86
CA GLU A 24 -11.13 2.56 8.45
C GLU A 24 -12.61 2.94 8.42
N ILE A 25 -13.29 2.75 7.29
CA ILE A 25 -14.74 2.96 7.14
C ILE A 25 -15.52 2.11 8.15
N LYS A 26 -15.14 0.85 8.34
CA LYS A 26 -15.81 -0.01 9.33
C LYS A 26 -15.61 0.50 10.76
N ALA A 27 -14.40 0.93 11.10
CA ALA A 27 -14.12 1.51 12.42
C ALA A 27 -14.96 2.77 12.69
N LEU A 28 -15.10 3.66 11.71
CA LEU A 28 -15.96 4.84 11.80
C LEU A 28 -17.43 4.45 12.01
N LYS A 29 -17.91 3.47 11.26
CA LYS A 29 -19.28 2.96 11.42
C LYS A 29 -19.52 2.34 12.80
N GLU A 30 -18.59 1.52 13.29
CA GLU A 30 -18.61 0.93 14.62
C GLU A 30 -18.60 2.00 15.73
N ALA A 31 -17.88 3.10 15.51
CA ALA A 31 -17.87 4.26 16.40
C ALA A 31 -19.14 5.12 16.34
N GLY A 32 -20.15 4.71 15.54
CA GLY A 32 -21.47 5.34 15.52
C GLY A 32 -21.67 6.44 14.47
N PHE A 33 -20.68 6.69 13.60
CA PHE A 33 -20.84 7.63 12.51
C PHE A 33 -21.76 7.07 11.40
N HIS A 34 -22.45 7.97 10.68
CA HIS A 34 -23.11 7.62 9.42
C HIS A 34 -22.09 7.81 8.30
N VAL A 35 -21.63 6.70 7.71
CA VAL A 35 -20.56 6.71 6.72
C VAL A 35 -21.09 6.44 5.33
N SER A 36 -20.74 7.29 4.37
CA SER A 36 -20.84 7.04 2.93
C SER A 36 -19.46 7.20 2.28
N ALA A 37 -19.29 6.66 1.08
CA ALA A 37 -18.02 6.71 0.38
C ALA A 37 -18.17 7.02 -1.10
N ILE A 38 -17.11 7.58 -1.72
CA ILE A 38 -16.95 7.71 -3.17
C ILE A 38 -15.67 6.99 -3.56
N SER A 39 -15.77 6.10 -4.56
CA SER A 39 -14.63 5.36 -5.11
C SER A 39 -14.79 5.09 -6.61
N PRO A 40 -13.72 4.72 -7.35
CA PRO A 40 -13.87 4.19 -8.69
C PRO A 40 -14.74 2.93 -8.68
N ALA A 41 -15.38 2.62 -9.80
CA ALA A 41 -16.21 1.45 -9.93
C ALA A 41 -15.39 0.17 -10.12
N SER A 42 -15.89 -0.94 -9.55
CA SER A 42 -15.50 -2.30 -9.93
C SER A 42 -16.29 -2.75 -11.17
N SER A 43 -15.93 -3.87 -11.77
CA SER A 43 -16.70 -4.51 -12.84
C SER A 43 -17.64 -5.58 -12.24
N PRO A 44 -18.93 -5.62 -12.62
CA PRO A 44 -19.63 -4.73 -13.54
C PRO A 44 -19.91 -3.34 -12.95
N PHE A 45 -19.99 -2.32 -13.81
CA PHE A 45 -20.23 -0.94 -13.39
C PHE A 45 -21.62 -0.75 -12.75
N SER A 46 -21.63 -0.04 -11.62
CA SER A 46 -22.84 0.48 -10.97
C SER A 46 -22.54 1.86 -10.40
N TRP A 47 -23.49 2.80 -10.47
CA TRP A 47 -23.36 4.13 -9.89
C TRP A 47 -23.30 4.15 -8.35
N TRP A 48 -23.83 3.13 -7.71
CA TRP A 48 -23.76 2.94 -6.27
C TRP A 48 -24.07 1.50 -5.88
N ASN A 49 -23.59 1.12 -4.72
CA ASN A 49 -23.97 -0.11 -4.04
C ASN A 49 -24.01 0.09 -2.52
N ILE A 50 -24.43 -0.92 -1.80
CA ILE A 50 -24.36 -0.96 -0.34
C ILE A 50 -23.51 -2.18 0.03
N ALA A 51 -22.41 -1.95 0.72
CA ALA A 51 -21.57 -2.99 1.28
C ALA A 51 -21.51 -2.87 2.80
N GLU A 52 -21.83 -3.96 3.51
CA GLU A 52 -21.88 -4.00 4.98
C GLU A 52 -22.63 -2.80 5.61
N GLY A 53 -23.70 -2.30 4.92
CA GLY A 53 -24.51 -1.17 5.36
C GLY A 53 -23.84 0.22 5.21
N VAL A 54 -22.81 0.32 4.39
CA VAL A 54 -22.20 1.58 3.94
C VAL A 54 -22.60 1.82 2.49
N LYS A 55 -23.10 3.01 2.19
CA LYS A 55 -23.44 3.40 0.82
C LYS A 55 -22.20 3.92 0.11
N ILE A 56 -21.85 3.29 -1.00
CA ILE A 56 -20.70 3.62 -1.81
C ILE A 56 -21.21 4.15 -3.15
N TYR A 57 -20.78 5.35 -3.51
CA TYR A 57 -21.02 5.96 -4.81
C TYR A 57 -19.82 5.70 -5.71
N HIS A 58 -20.07 5.31 -6.95
CA HIS A 58 -19.00 4.96 -7.89
C HIS A 58 -19.00 5.89 -9.10
N TYR A 59 -17.81 6.10 -9.63
CA TYR A 59 -17.61 6.77 -10.92
C TYR A 59 -16.89 5.84 -11.90
N PRO A 60 -17.09 6.02 -13.22
CA PRO A 60 -16.47 5.18 -14.24
C PRO A 60 -14.96 5.40 -14.26
N ARG A 61 -14.20 4.32 -14.17
CA ARG A 61 -12.75 4.35 -14.29
C ARG A 61 -12.36 4.39 -15.76
N LEU A 62 -11.48 5.30 -16.14
CA LEU A 62 -10.87 5.29 -17.47
C LEU A 62 -9.86 4.14 -17.56
N LEU A 63 -9.84 3.45 -18.71
CA LEU A 63 -8.86 2.40 -18.97
C LEU A 63 -7.47 3.03 -19.08
N TYR A 64 -6.52 2.48 -18.36
CA TYR A 64 -5.14 2.96 -18.28
C TYR A 64 -4.41 2.88 -19.62
N THR A 65 -3.65 3.93 -19.91
CA THR A 65 -2.51 3.88 -20.82
C THR A 65 -1.24 4.24 -20.01
N LYS A 66 -0.09 3.60 -20.34
CA LYS A 66 1.16 3.71 -19.56
C LYS A 66 1.88 5.08 -19.67
N SER A 67 1.22 6.14 -20.13
CA SER A 67 1.83 7.46 -20.37
C SER A 67 1.57 8.45 -19.23
N LYS A 68 2.44 9.46 -19.07
CA LYS A 68 2.26 10.54 -18.07
C LYS A 68 0.96 11.31 -18.27
N PHE A 69 0.57 11.53 -19.53
CA PHE A 69 -0.65 12.24 -19.87
C PHE A 69 -1.89 11.43 -19.48
N SER A 70 -1.83 10.10 -19.54
CA SER A 70 -2.96 9.28 -19.12
C SER A 70 -3.23 9.37 -17.62
N TYR A 71 -2.20 9.47 -16.78
CA TYR A 71 -2.38 9.75 -15.35
C TYR A 71 -3.03 11.10 -15.09
N LEU A 72 -2.63 12.14 -15.84
CA LEU A 72 -3.27 13.45 -15.75
C LEU A 72 -4.76 13.37 -16.11
N PHE A 73 -5.09 12.71 -17.22
CA PHE A 73 -6.48 12.52 -17.63
C PHE A 73 -7.27 11.67 -16.64
N GLU A 74 -6.68 10.63 -16.06
CA GLU A 74 -7.29 9.82 -15.02
C GLU A 74 -7.64 10.67 -13.80
N TYR A 75 -6.70 11.45 -13.29
CA TYR A 75 -6.93 12.30 -12.13
C TYR A 75 -7.94 13.42 -12.41
N ILE A 76 -7.93 14.02 -13.60
CA ILE A 76 -8.94 15.01 -14.01
C ILE A 76 -10.33 14.35 -14.05
N ASN A 77 -10.44 13.17 -14.65
CA ASN A 77 -11.69 12.40 -14.70
C ASN A 77 -12.18 12.05 -13.29
N ALA A 78 -11.30 11.52 -12.45
CA ALA A 78 -11.60 11.19 -11.07
C ALA A 78 -12.08 12.42 -10.28
N PHE A 79 -11.40 13.56 -10.43
CA PHE A 79 -11.81 14.82 -9.80
C PHE A 79 -13.20 15.28 -10.29
N PHE A 80 -13.43 15.28 -11.58
CA PHE A 80 -14.70 15.71 -12.17
C PHE A 80 -15.88 14.91 -11.63
N TRP A 81 -15.80 13.57 -11.70
CA TRP A 81 -16.86 12.71 -11.21
C TRP A 81 -17.01 12.77 -9.69
N THR A 82 -15.91 12.77 -8.96
CA THR A 82 -15.93 12.91 -7.50
C THR A 82 -16.55 14.23 -7.08
N PHE A 83 -16.27 15.33 -7.78
CA PHE A 83 -16.87 16.63 -7.51
C PHE A 83 -18.39 16.61 -7.71
N LEU A 84 -18.88 16.04 -8.81
CA LEU A 84 -20.33 15.90 -9.07
C LEU A 84 -21.03 15.03 -8.02
N LEU A 85 -20.44 13.87 -7.70
CA LEU A 85 -20.95 12.98 -6.66
C LEU A 85 -20.93 13.65 -5.28
N PHE A 86 -19.85 14.38 -4.96
CA PHE A 86 -19.77 15.15 -3.72
C PHE A 86 -20.89 16.19 -3.60
N LEU A 87 -21.16 16.95 -4.68
CA LEU A 87 -22.26 17.92 -4.69
C LEU A 87 -23.62 17.23 -4.49
N MET A 88 -23.81 16.08 -5.10
CA MET A 88 -25.01 15.27 -4.92
C MET A 88 -25.15 14.78 -3.48
N VAL A 89 -24.07 14.24 -2.89
CA VAL A 89 -24.11 13.71 -1.51
C VAL A 89 -24.33 14.83 -0.51
N ILE A 90 -23.61 15.98 -0.64
CA ILE A 90 -23.76 17.11 0.29
C ILE A 90 -25.15 17.74 0.23
N SER A 91 -25.81 17.71 -0.93
CA SER A 91 -27.17 18.24 -1.09
C SER A 91 -28.25 17.31 -0.57
N ARG A 92 -28.09 15.99 -0.71
CA ARG A 92 -29.10 14.99 -0.35
C ARG A 92 -28.97 14.45 1.08
N GLU A 93 -27.73 14.15 1.48
CA GLU A 93 -27.44 13.50 2.75
C GLU A 93 -26.85 14.47 3.77
N GLY A 94 -26.17 15.52 3.27
CA GLY A 94 -25.33 16.41 4.09
C GLY A 94 -24.01 15.74 4.48
N ILE A 95 -22.99 16.55 4.77
CA ILE A 95 -21.67 16.07 5.17
C ILE A 95 -21.20 16.97 6.32
N ASP A 96 -20.86 16.37 7.45
CA ASP A 96 -20.26 17.04 8.59
C ASP A 96 -18.73 16.90 8.57
N ILE A 97 -18.24 15.75 8.09
CA ILE A 97 -16.82 15.41 8.02
C ILE A 97 -16.51 14.86 6.63
N LEU A 98 -15.42 15.33 6.04
CA LEU A 98 -14.87 14.82 4.80
C LEU A 98 -13.49 14.21 5.08
N GLN A 99 -13.31 12.92 4.79
CA GLN A 99 -11.99 12.29 4.71
C GLN A 99 -11.64 12.05 3.25
N VAL A 100 -10.42 12.43 2.85
CA VAL A 100 -9.92 12.21 1.50
C VAL A 100 -8.58 11.48 1.59
N CYS A 101 -8.47 10.38 0.86
CA CYS A 101 -7.23 9.61 0.73
C CYS A 101 -6.49 10.02 -0.54
N ASN A 102 -5.16 10.13 -0.50
CA ASN A 102 -4.34 10.32 -1.70
C ASN A 102 -3.76 8.97 -2.19
N PRO A 103 -3.22 8.86 -3.41
CA PRO A 103 -3.35 9.83 -4.51
C PRO A 103 -4.78 9.93 -5.05
N PRO A 104 -5.14 11.04 -5.74
CA PRO A 104 -4.40 12.28 -5.97
C PRO A 104 -4.64 13.34 -4.89
N GLU A 105 -3.74 14.33 -4.79
CA GLU A 105 -3.83 15.47 -3.84
C GLU A 105 -4.76 16.59 -4.32
N MET A 106 -5.58 16.38 -5.32
CA MET A 106 -6.36 17.47 -5.95
C MET A 106 -7.73 17.73 -5.33
N PHE A 107 -8.11 17.00 -4.29
CA PHE A 107 -9.44 17.13 -3.66
C PHE A 107 -9.54 18.25 -2.60
N PHE A 108 -8.51 19.06 -2.38
CA PHE A 108 -8.54 20.16 -1.43
C PHE A 108 -9.68 21.17 -1.66
N PRO A 109 -10.19 21.43 -2.90
CA PRO A 109 -11.34 22.33 -3.08
C PRO A 109 -12.62 21.80 -2.41
N LEU A 110 -12.81 20.47 -2.34
CA LEU A 110 -13.91 19.88 -1.58
C LEU A 110 -13.77 20.14 -0.09
N GLY A 111 -12.53 20.06 0.41
CA GLY A 111 -12.20 20.45 1.79
C GLY A 111 -12.54 21.90 2.10
N TRP A 112 -12.29 22.84 1.17
CA TRP A 112 -12.69 24.23 1.34
C TRP A 112 -14.20 24.41 1.44
N ILE A 113 -14.96 23.70 0.57
CA ILE A 113 -16.44 23.75 0.61
C ILE A 113 -16.95 23.26 1.97
N ILE A 114 -16.42 22.16 2.49
CA ILE A 114 -16.79 21.61 3.80
C ILE A 114 -16.45 22.61 4.92
N ARG A 115 -15.26 23.18 4.90
CA ARG A 115 -14.82 24.16 5.93
C ARG A 115 -15.65 25.45 5.91
N MET A 116 -16.04 25.95 4.74
CA MET A 116 -16.96 27.09 4.63
C MET A 116 -18.33 26.78 5.29
N LYS A 117 -18.76 25.52 5.28
CA LYS A 117 -19.95 25.05 5.99
C LYS A 117 -19.70 24.68 7.46
N ARG A 118 -18.54 25.06 8.02
CA ARG A 118 -18.10 24.70 9.39
C ARG A 118 -17.95 23.19 9.63
N GLY A 119 -17.78 22.42 8.57
CA GLY A 119 -17.45 21.00 8.63
C GLY A 119 -15.96 20.75 8.85
N TYR A 120 -15.58 19.50 8.96
CA TYR A 120 -14.23 19.04 9.29
C TYR A 120 -13.60 18.30 8.13
N PHE A 121 -12.40 18.69 7.73
CA PHE A 121 -11.69 18.08 6.63
C PHE A 121 -10.46 17.32 7.15
N VAL A 122 -10.42 16.01 6.91
CA VAL A 122 -9.31 15.11 7.22
C VAL A 122 -8.65 14.69 5.92
N PHE A 123 -7.34 14.88 5.82
CA PHE A 123 -6.53 14.37 4.74
C PHE A 123 -5.79 13.11 5.21
N ASP A 124 -6.13 11.96 4.64
CA ASP A 124 -5.47 10.68 4.90
C ASP A 124 -4.37 10.46 3.85
N HIS A 125 -3.14 10.77 4.25
CA HIS A 125 -1.98 10.78 3.38
C HIS A 125 -1.34 9.39 3.33
N HIS A 126 -1.53 8.68 2.22
CA HIS A 126 -1.03 7.32 2.03
C HIS A 126 0.37 7.30 1.41
N ASP A 127 0.59 8.15 0.39
CA ASP A 127 1.78 8.13 -0.45
C ASP A 127 2.38 9.52 -0.65
N LEU A 128 3.70 9.59 -0.69
CA LEU A 128 4.45 10.78 -1.10
C LEU A 128 4.42 10.89 -2.64
N SER A 129 3.30 11.38 -3.20
CA SER A 129 3.09 11.42 -4.66
C SER A 129 4.21 12.14 -5.43
N PRO A 130 4.81 13.24 -4.93
CA PRO A 130 5.96 13.85 -5.61
C PRO A 130 7.16 12.91 -5.68
N GLU A 131 7.53 12.26 -4.58
CA GLU A 131 8.65 11.32 -4.52
C GLU A 131 8.37 10.03 -5.31
N MET A 132 7.14 9.55 -5.29
CA MET A 132 6.71 8.42 -6.10
C MET A 132 6.81 8.73 -7.59
N TYR A 133 6.43 9.96 -8.01
CA TYR A 133 6.62 10.43 -9.38
C TYR A 133 8.10 10.47 -9.76
N GLU A 134 8.97 11.03 -8.89
CA GLU A 134 10.41 11.03 -9.10
C GLU A 134 10.98 9.61 -9.23
N ALA A 135 10.56 8.68 -8.33
CA ALA A 135 10.99 7.29 -8.37
C ALA A 135 10.58 6.58 -9.66
N ARG A 136 9.38 6.88 -10.19
CA ARG A 136 8.86 6.25 -11.40
C ARG A 136 9.47 6.80 -12.69
N PHE A 137 9.63 8.13 -12.78
CA PHE A 137 10.03 8.82 -14.02
C PHE A 137 11.48 9.35 -14.02
N GLY A 138 12.21 9.20 -12.91
CA GLY A 138 13.62 9.55 -12.78
C GLY A 138 13.92 11.06 -12.82
N ARG A 139 12.91 11.93 -12.62
CA ARG A 139 13.09 13.39 -12.77
C ARG A 139 12.11 14.23 -11.97
N ARG A 140 12.55 15.47 -11.66
CA ARG A 140 11.77 16.53 -11.02
C ARG A 140 11.40 17.59 -12.05
N ASP A 141 10.47 17.25 -12.95
CA ASP A 141 9.96 18.16 -13.98
C ASP A 141 8.75 18.98 -13.47
N PHE A 142 8.07 19.66 -14.38
CA PHE A 142 6.89 20.48 -14.09
C PHE A 142 5.79 19.71 -13.33
N PHE A 143 5.56 18.43 -13.65
CA PHE A 143 4.56 17.61 -12.97
C PHE A 143 4.92 17.32 -11.53
N TYR A 144 6.21 17.08 -11.22
CA TYR A 144 6.68 16.95 -9.85
C TYR A 144 6.33 18.19 -9.01
N TRP A 145 6.54 19.38 -9.57
CA TRP A 145 6.26 20.62 -8.86
C TRP A 145 4.76 20.90 -8.71
N ILE A 146 3.93 20.50 -9.70
CA ILE A 146 2.46 20.52 -9.53
C ILE A 146 2.05 19.64 -8.34
N LEU A 147 2.53 18.39 -8.26
CA LEU A 147 2.22 17.51 -7.15
C LEU A 147 2.64 18.12 -5.81
N ARG A 148 3.80 18.80 -5.74
CA ARG A 148 4.25 19.52 -4.55
C ARG A 148 3.31 20.66 -4.14
N VAL A 149 2.79 21.40 -5.10
CA VAL A 149 1.82 22.48 -4.84
C VAL A 149 0.48 21.89 -4.37
N LEU A 150 0.00 20.84 -5.01
CA LEU A 150 -1.24 20.17 -4.63
C LEU A 150 -1.14 19.56 -3.23
N GLU A 151 -0.03 18.88 -2.89
CA GLU A 151 0.28 18.39 -1.54
C GLU A 151 0.22 19.53 -0.51
N PHE A 152 0.91 20.65 -0.79
CA PHE A 152 0.90 21.82 0.09
C PHE A 152 -0.51 22.37 0.30
N LEU A 153 -1.29 22.57 -0.75
CA LEU A 153 -2.65 23.10 -0.68
C LEU A 153 -3.58 22.16 0.10
N THR A 154 -3.46 20.84 -0.12
CA THR A 154 -4.28 19.85 0.58
C THR A 154 -3.96 19.82 2.07
N VAL A 155 -2.68 19.76 2.43
CA VAL A 155 -2.25 19.81 3.83
C VAL A 155 -2.70 21.11 4.50
N LYS A 156 -2.53 22.26 3.85
CA LYS A 156 -2.98 23.55 4.41
C LYS A 156 -4.48 23.61 4.61
N SER A 157 -5.25 23.04 3.71
CA SER A 157 -6.72 23.03 3.74
C SER A 157 -7.28 22.10 4.82
N ALA A 158 -6.60 21.01 5.14
CA ALA A 158 -7.07 20.04 6.12
C ALA A 158 -7.07 20.59 7.55
N ASN A 159 -8.01 20.12 8.36
CA ASN A 159 -8.02 20.32 9.81
C ASN A 159 -7.02 19.37 10.49
N LYS A 160 -7.02 18.11 10.07
CA LYS A 160 -6.04 17.10 10.49
C LYS A 160 -5.51 16.35 9.27
N VAL A 161 -4.28 15.88 9.40
CA VAL A 161 -3.60 15.05 8.40
C VAL A 161 -3.19 13.74 9.07
N ILE A 162 -3.61 12.61 8.50
CA ILE A 162 -3.21 11.28 8.94
C ILE A 162 -1.97 10.88 8.15
N GLU A 163 -0.95 10.42 8.85
CA GLU A 163 0.33 10.00 8.27
C GLU A 163 0.62 8.53 8.60
N PRO A 164 1.13 7.73 7.66
CA PRO A 164 1.42 6.33 7.90
C PRO A 164 2.62 6.12 8.83
N ASN A 165 3.50 7.11 8.96
CA ASN A 165 4.69 7.03 9.79
C ASN A 165 5.26 8.42 10.18
N LYS A 166 6.19 8.41 11.14
CA LYS A 166 6.85 9.63 11.66
C LYS A 166 7.72 10.36 10.63
N TYR A 167 8.18 9.69 9.56
CA TYR A 167 9.04 10.30 8.54
C TYR A 167 8.22 11.13 7.56
N TYR A 168 7.07 10.62 7.13
CA TYR A 168 6.11 11.37 6.32
C TYR A 168 5.67 12.61 7.09
N ARG A 169 5.25 12.45 8.35
CA ARG A 169 4.89 13.56 9.23
C ARG A 169 5.98 14.63 9.25
N LYS A 170 7.23 14.28 9.61
CA LYS A 170 8.34 15.24 9.68
C LYS A 170 8.61 15.93 8.36
N LEU A 171 8.49 15.21 7.25
CA LEU A 171 8.69 15.74 5.92
C LEU A 171 7.62 16.78 5.59
N LEU A 172 6.34 16.48 5.83
CA LEU A 172 5.23 17.39 5.55
C LEU A 172 5.16 18.57 6.51
N GLU A 173 5.45 18.39 7.80
CA GLU A 173 5.61 19.50 8.75
C GLU A 173 6.59 20.53 8.20
N LYS A 174 7.76 20.11 7.78
CA LYS A 174 8.80 20.97 7.21
C LYS A 174 8.38 21.62 5.89
N ARG A 175 7.78 20.84 4.99
CA ARG A 175 7.42 21.28 3.63
C ARG A 175 6.29 22.29 3.60
N THR A 176 5.33 22.10 4.50
CA THR A 176 4.10 22.88 4.51
C THR A 176 4.12 23.97 5.58
N PHE A 177 5.17 24.07 6.38
CA PHE A 177 5.24 25.00 7.51
C PHE A 177 3.98 24.91 8.39
N SER A 178 3.52 23.69 8.66
CA SER A 178 2.33 23.44 9.47
C SER A 178 2.71 22.99 10.87
N LEU A 179 1.85 23.30 11.84
CA LEU A 179 2.09 22.96 13.24
C LEU A 179 2.02 21.43 13.46
N PRO A 180 2.81 20.89 14.39
CA PRO A 180 2.86 19.44 14.66
C PRO A 180 1.52 18.82 15.09
N ASP A 181 0.67 19.58 15.77
CA ASP A 181 -0.65 19.13 16.23
C ASP A 181 -1.65 18.85 15.11
N LYS A 182 -1.37 19.37 13.91
CA LYS A 182 -2.15 19.08 12.70
C LYS A 182 -2.01 17.64 12.25
N PHE A 183 -0.88 16.98 12.54
CA PHE A 183 -0.55 15.66 12.04
C PHE A 183 -0.75 14.59 13.11
N VAL A 184 -1.40 13.49 12.72
CA VAL A 184 -1.58 12.30 13.54
C VAL A 184 -0.93 11.11 12.83
N VAL A 185 -0.01 10.42 13.50
CA VAL A 185 0.59 9.20 12.94
C VAL A 185 -0.32 8.02 13.24
N VAL A 186 -0.92 7.46 12.19
CA VAL A 186 -1.72 6.23 12.25
C VAL A 186 -0.98 5.16 11.46
N PRO A 187 -0.21 4.28 12.10
CA PRO A 187 0.55 3.26 11.40
C PRO A 187 -0.35 2.35 10.57
N THR A 188 0.12 1.99 9.38
CA THR A 188 -0.55 0.94 8.61
C THR A 188 -0.41 -0.40 9.35
N ALA A 189 -1.49 -1.18 9.38
CA ALA A 189 -1.53 -2.48 10.02
C ALA A 189 -2.07 -3.55 9.06
N PRO A 190 -1.60 -4.79 9.11
CA PRO A 190 -2.23 -5.90 8.41
C PRO A 190 -3.53 -6.33 9.13
N ASP A 191 -4.40 -7.03 8.43
CA ASP A 191 -5.59 -7.64 9.03
C ASP A 191 -5.20 -9.00 9.63
N LEU A 192 -4.90 -9.04 10.92
CA LEU A 192 -4.42 -10.24 11.60
C LEU A 192 -5.49 -11.34 11.73
N ALA A 193 -6.78 -10.98 11.65
CA ALA A 193 -7.86 -11.96 11.61
C ALA A 193 -7.89 -12.72 10.27
N LYS A 194 -7.34 -12.12 9.22
CA LYS A 194 -7.30 -12.70 7.87
C LYS A 194 -5.91 -13.14 7.44
N LEU A 195 -4.85 -12.54 8.00
CA LEU A 195 -3.44 -12.86 7.70
C LEU A 195 -2.79 -13.52 8.91
N TYR A 196 -2.76 -14.82 8.89
CA TYR A 196 -2.13 -15.67 9.90
C TYR A 196 -1.47 -16.88 9.24
N PRO A 197 -0.40 -17.45 9.83
CA PRO A 197 0.23 -18.67 9.33
C PRO A 197 -0.78 -19.81 9.20
N ASP A 198 -0.79 -20.47 8.04
CA ASP A 198 -1.69 -21.58 7.72
C ASP A 198 -0.85 -22.81 7.30
N ARG A 199 -1.51 -23.95 7.13
CA ARG A 199 -0.85 -25.18 6.66
C ARG A 199 -0.16 -24.94 5.30
N LYS A 200 1.11 -25.34 5.23
CA LYS A 200 1.90 -25.20 4.00
C LYS A 200 1.38 -26.15 2.91
N ASP A 201 1.04 -25.59 1.77
CA ASP A 201 0.76 -26.39 0.57
C ASP A 201 2.07 -26.67 -0.17
N VAL A 202 2.63 -27.85 0.07
CA VAL A 202 3.92 -28.27 -0.53
C VAL A 202 3.83 -28.41 -2.05
N SER A 203 2.63 -28.63 -2.62
CA SER A 203 2.46 -28.74 -4.08
C SER A 203 2.87 -27.47 -4.83
N LEU A 204 2.75 -26.30 -4.18
CA LEU A 204 3.18 -25.01 -4.74
C LEU A 204 4.69 -24.94 -4.97
N LYS A 205 5.48 -25.77 -4.30
CA LYS A 205 6.93 -25.83 -4.52
C LYS A 205 7.31 -26.52 -5.84
N LYS A 206 6.37 -27.15 -6.53
CA LYS A 206 6.58 -27.86 -7.81
C LYS A 206 7.79 -28.82 -7.77
N GLY A 207 7.94 -29.58 -6.69
CA GLY A 207 9.06 -30.53 -6.49
C GLY A 207 10.36 -29.87 -5.99
N ARG A 208 10.43 -28.55 -5.83
CA ARG A 208 11.60 -27.85 -5.30
C ARG A 208 11.60 -27.86 -3.78
N LYS A 209 12.77 -27.77 -3.17
CA LYS A 209 12.92 -27.71 -1.72
C LYS A 209 12.42 -26.39 -1.11
N TYR A 210 12.67 -25.28 -1.80
CA TYR A 210 12.38 -23.94 -1.30
C TYR A 210 11.39 -23.17 -2.16
N MET A 211 10.61 -22.30 -1.53
CA MET A 211 9.74 -21.35 -2.19
C MET A 211 10.05 -19.93 -1.68
N ILE A 212 10.33 -19.04 -2.60
CA ILE A 212 10.53 -17.61 -2.38
C ILE A 212 9.24 -16.89 -2.77
N GLY A 213 8.77 -15.95 -1.97
CA GLY A 213 7.58 -15.14 -2.27
C GLY A 213 7.91 -13.67 -2.44
N TYR A 214 7.35 -13.04 -3.47
CA TYR A 214 7.18 -11.60 -3.60
C TYR A 214 5.69 -11.32 -3.65
N LEU A 215 5.23 -10.29 -2.92
CA LEU A 215 3.84 -9.84 -2.92
C LEU A 215 3.78 -8.35 -3.24
N GLY A 216 2.93 -7.96 -4.18
CA GLY A 216 2.62 -6.56 -4.41
C GLY A 216 2.41 -6.21 -5.87
N VAL A 217 2.23 -4.91 -6.09
CA VAL A 217 2.18 -4.35 -7.43
C VAL A 217 3.56 -4.49 -8.09
N MET A 218 3.56 -4.70 -9.40
CA MET A 218 4.78 -4.84 -10.20
C MET A 218 4.89 -3.65 -11.15
N ASN A 219 5.19 -2.49 -10.61
CA ASN A 219 5.50 -1.29 -11.39
C ASN A 219 7.02 -1.10 -11.53
N PRO A 220 7.51 -0.27 -12.45
CA PRO A 220 8.95 -0.04 -12.62
C PRO A 220 9.67 0.36 -11.32
N GLN A 221 9.04 1.18 -10.47
CA GLN A 221 9.60 1.64 -9.20
C GLN A 221 9.64 0.58 -8.10
N ASP A 222 8.93 -0.56 -8.25
CA ASP A 222 8.90 -1.64 -7.25
C ASP A 222 10.12 -2.56 -7.32
N GLY A 223 10.95 -2.44 -8.37
CA GLY A 223 12.25 -3.09 -8.48
C GLY A 223 12.24 -4.60 -8.65
N VAL A 224 11.12 -5.19 -9.09
CA VAL A 224 11.00 -6.66 -9.29
C VAL A 224 12.02 -7.20 -10.29
N HIS A 225 12.47 -6.38 -11.26
CA HIS A 225 13.56 -6.73 -12.17
C HIS A 225 14.85 -7.06 -11.42
N GLN A 226 15.19 -6.37 -10.32
CA GLN A 226 16.37 -6.67 -9.50
C GLN A 226 16.24 -8.03 -8.78
N LEU A 227 15.03 -8.43 -8.38
CA LEU A 227 14.78 -9.76 -7.84
C LEU A 227 14.99 -10.85 -8.91
N ILE A 228 14.51 -10.62 -10.14
CA ILE A 228 14.75 -11.55 -11.27
C ILE A 228 16.25 -11.63 -11.57
N GLU A 229 16.98 -10.53 -11.49
CA GLU A 229 18.46 -10.54 -11.63
C GLU A 229 19.15 -11.34 -10.52
N ALA A 230 18.68 -11.22 -9.28
CA ALA A 230 19.18 -12.03 -8.19
C ALA A 230 18.91 -13.53 -8.41
N VAL A 231 17.74 -13.89 -8.93
CA VAL A 231 17.41 -15.26 -9.32
C VAL A 231 18.31 -15.77 -10.44
N ASP A 232 18.61 -14.96 -11.46
CA ASP A 232 19.53 -15.30 -12.55
C ASP A 232 20.94 -15.62 -12.01
N ILE A 233 21.41 -14.81 -11.05
CA ILE A 233 22.70 -15.04 -10.36
C ILE A 233 22.67 -16.35 -9.57
N LEU A 234 21.61 -16.63 -8.81
CA LEU A 234 21.47 -17.88 -8.06
C LEU A 234 21.55 -19.10 -9.00
N VAL A 235 20.81 -19.07 -10.09
CA VAL A 235 20.72 -20.20 -11.03
C VAL A 235 22.03 -20.37 -11.81
N LYS A 236 22.49 -19.30 -12.49
CA LYS A 236 23.58 -19.44 -13.47
C LYS A 236 24.98 -19.33 -12.87
N LYS A 237 25.16 -18.46 -11.86
CA LYS A 237 26.51 -18.24 -11.29
C LYS A 237 26.78 -19.12 -10.09
N ARG A 238 25.75 -19.56 -9.34
CA ARG A 238 25.90 -20.34 -8.11
C ARG A 238 25.42 -21.77 -8.21
N ALA A 239 24.81 -22.14 -9.33
CA ALA A 239 24.17 -23.44 -9.53
C ALA A 239 23.18 -23.80 -8.40
N PHE A 240 22.61 -22.79 -7.73
CA PHE A 240 21.59 -22.96 -6.71
C PHE A 240 20.22 -22.99 -7.39
N THR A 241 19.66 -24.18 -7.59
CA THR A 241 18.49 -24.41 -8.45
C THR A 241 17.29 -25.03 -7.74
N ASP A 242 17.44 -25.43 -6.47
CA ASP A 242 16.40 -26.14 -5.74
C ASP A 242 15.38 -25.19 -5.08
N PHE A 243 14.90 -24.21 -5.85
CA PHE A 243 13.89 -23.25 -5.42
C PHE A 243 12.95 -22.84 -6.54
N ILE A 244 11.83 -22.24 -6.16
CA ILE A 244 10.91 -21.53 -7.06
C ILE A 244 10.55 -20.17 -6.46
N LEU A 245 10.53 -19.12 -7.30
CA LEU A 245 10.05 -17.78 -6.96
C LEU A 245 8.59 -17.63 -7.41
N TYR A 246 7.72 -17.20 -6.50
CA TYR A 246 6.36 -16.77 -6.80
C TYR A 246 6.28 -15.24 -6.74
N LEU A 247 5.90 -14.64 -7.87
CA LEU A 247 5.55 -13.22 -7.98
C LEU A 247 4.03 -13.09 -7.86
N ILE A 248 3.58 -12.72 -6.65
CA ILE A 248 2.16 -12.68 -6.27
C ILE A 248 1.66 -11.25 -6.45
N GLY A 249 0.90 -10.99 -7.50
CA GLY A 249 0.41 -9.68 -7.85
C GLY A 249 0.42 -9.41 -9.34
N ASP A 250 0.20 -8.15 -9.69
CA ASP A 250 0.15 -7.67 -11.07
C ASP A 250 0.64 -6.21 -11.14
N GLY A 251 0.81 -5.65 -12.34
CA GLY A 251 1.20 -4.25 -12.50
C GLY A 251 1.72 -3.93 -13.90
N ASP A 252 2.03 -2.66 -14.12
CA ASP A 252 2.40 -2.12 -15.44
C ASP A 252 3.67 -2.75 -16.04
N ALA A 253 4.60 -3.21 -15.19
CA ALA A 253 5.85 -3.82 -15.64
C ALA A 253 5.74 -5.33 -15.89
N ARG A 254 4.58 -5.95 -15.66
CA ARG A 254 4.44 -7.42 -15.72
C ARG A 254 4.91 -8.02 -17.05
N GLU A 255 4.45 -7.48 -18.17
CA GLU A 255 4.82 -7.98 -19.51
C GLU A 255 6.34 -7.91 -19.76
N GLU A 256 6.96 -6.81 -19.30
CA GLU A 256 8.41 -6.63 -19.39
C GLU A 256 9.16 -7.63 -18.51
N LEU A 257 8.66 -7.88 -17.29
CA LEU A 257 9.23 -8.86 -16.37
C LEU A 257 9.08 -10.30 -16.88
N GLU A 258 7.93 -10.66 -17.48
CA GLU A 258 7.73 -11.96 -18.13
C GLU A 258 8.70 -12.16 -19.30
N SER A 259 8.87 -11.13 -20.14
CA SER A 259 9.85 -11.12 -21.23
C SER A 259 11.29 -11.28 -20.72
N MET A 260 11.62 -10.59 -19.61
CA MET A 260 12.94 -10.72 -18.99
C MET A 260 13.19 -12.15 -18.46
N VAL A 261 12.20 -12.77 -17.82
CA VAL A 261 12.28 -14.16 -17.36
C VAL A 261 12.51 -15.12 -18.53
N GLU A 262 11.81 -14.90 -19.65
CA GLU A 262 11.98 -15.72 -20.86
C GLU A 262 13.37 -15.57 -21.48
N MET A 263 13.80 -14.31 -21.73
CA MET A 263 15.12 -14.04 -22.31
C MET A 263 16.28 -14.58 -21.47
N ARG A 264 16.10 -14.61 -20.14
CA ARG A 264 17.09 -15.17 -19.22
C ARG A 264 16.97 -16.69 -19.02
N GLY A 265 16.00 -17.36 -19.63
CA GLY A 265 15.80 -18.81 -19.47
C GLY A 265 15.41 -19.21 -18.05
N LEU A 266 14.61 -18.40 -17.36
CA LEU A 266 14.24 -18.59 -15.95
C LEU A 266 12.79 -19.09 -15.76
N LYS A 267 12.09 -19.53 -16.82
CA LYS A 267 10.68 -19.98 -16.77
C LYS A 267 10.42 -21.08 -15.73
N ASP A 268 11.38 -21.96 -15.51
CA ASP A 268 11.27 -23.06 -14.55
C ASP A 268 11.47 -22.61 -13.09
N PHE A 269 11.92 -21.37 -12.86
CA PHE A 269 12.26 -20.85 -11.56
C PHE A 269 11.34 -19.68 -11.10
N VAL A 270 10.61 -19.05 -12.02
CA VAL A 270 9.76 -17.90 -11.73
C VAL A 270 8.33 -18.17 -12.16
N HIS A 271 7.40 -17.92 -11.24
CA HIS A 271 5.97 -18.10 -11.46
C HIS A 271 5.19 -16.84 -11.12
N PHE A 272 4.45 -16.31 -12.11
CA PHE A 272 3.55 -15.17 -11.94
C PHE A 272 2.13 -15.67 -11.62
N THR A 273 1.54 -15.23 -10.51
CA THR A 273 0.18 -15.64 -10.14
C THR A 273 -0.91 -14.75 -10.72
N GLY A 274 -0.57 -13.52 -11.10
CA GLY A 274 -1.53 -12.45 -11.33
C GLY A 274 -2.10 -11.90 -10.02
N TRP A 275 -3.11 -11.05 -10.15
CA TRP A 275 -3.76 -10.40 -9.01
C TRP A 275 -4.48 -11.42 -8.10
N VAL A 276 -4.20 -11.36 -6.80
CA VAL A 276 -4.82 -12.23 -5.80
C VAL A 276 -5.67 -11.39 -4.84
N SER A 277 -6.98 -11.36 -5.05
CA SER A 277 -7.94 -10.63 -4.21
C SER A 277 -8.32 -11.38 -2.92
N SER A 278 -8.37 -12.72 -2.98
CA SER A 278 -8.79 -13.56 -1.86
C SER A 278 -7.71 -13.71 -0.79
N TYR A 279 -8.02 -13.34 0.44
CA TYR A 279 -7.15 -13.60 1.60
C TYR A 279 -6.84 -15.10 1.78
N LYS A 280 -7.78 -15.99 1.50
CA LYS A 280 -7.55 -17.44 1.56
C LYS A 280 -6.46 -17.88 0.60
N THR A 281 -6.53 -17.39 -0.65
CA THR A 281 -5.52 -17.69 -1.67
C THR A 281 -4.18 -17.06 -1.33
N LEU A 282 -4.19 -15.80 -0.85
CA LEU A 282 -2.98 -15.09 -0.41
C LEU A 282 -2.28 -15.85 0.73
N ARG A 283 -3.02 -16.24 1.78
CA ARG A 283 -2.48 -17.07 2.88
C ARG A 283 -1.89 -18.37 2.37
N LYS A 284 -2.59 -19.06 1.48
CA LYS A 284 -2.10 -20.32 0.88
C LYS A 284 -0.70 -20.14 0.27
N HIS A 285 -0.52 -19.11 -0.57
CA HIS A 285 0.77 -18.82 -1.20
C HIS A 285 1.82 -18.42 -0.18
N LEU A 286 1.54 -17.42 0.67
CA LEU A 286 2.50 -16.94 1.64
C LEU A 286 2.85 -18.01 2.69
N SER A 287 1.91 -18.88 3.10
CA SER A 287 2.22 -19.99 4.03
C SER A 287 3.20 -20.99 3.44
N ALA A 288 3.15 -21.23 2.14
CA ALA A 288 4.06 -22.13 1.44
C ALA A 288 5.49 -21.58 1.28
N CYS A 289 5.65 -20.25 1.30
CA CYS A 289 6.96 -19.61 1.19
C CYS A 289 7.86 -19.95 2.38
N ASP A 290 9.14 -20.18 2.12
CA ASP A 290 10.18 -20.34 3.13
C ASP A 290 10.76 -18.98 3.54
N ILE A 291 10.84 -18.04 2.60
CA ILE A 291 11.21 -16.62 2.78
C ILE A 291 10.35 -15.74 1.90
N CYS A 292 10.23 -14.48 2.28
CA CYS A 292 9.68 -13.44 1.40
C CYS A 292 10.74 -12.39 1.08
N VAL A 293 10.60 -11.75 -0.09
CA VAL A 293 11.59 -10.78 -0.59
C VAL A 293 10.90 -9.48 -0.95
N ASP A 294 11.56 -8.37 -0.63
CA ASP A 294 11.25 -7.05 -1.16
C ASP A 294 12.50 -6.48 -1.84
N SER A 295 12.36 -6.06 -3.10
CA SER A 295 13.45 -5.59 -3.95
C SER A 295 13.30 -4.13 -4.34
N MET A 296 12.56 -3.34 -3.55
CA MET A 296 12.31 -1.94 -3.84
C MET A 296 13.63 -1.13 -3.88
N PRO A 297 13.92 -0.41 -4.98
CA PRO A 297 15.16 0.35 -5.15
C PRO A 297 15.31 1.47 -4.13
N ALA A 298 16.56 1.85 -3.82
CA ALA A 298 16.85 2.96 -2.91
C ALA A 298 16.60 4.32 -3.58
N ASN A 299 15.66 5.06 -3.04
CA ASN A 299 15.35 6.44 -3.45
C ASN A 299 14.66 7.19 -2.30
N ASN A 300 14.31 8.46 -2.54
CA ASN A 300 13.65 9.29 -1.52
C ASN A 300 12.27 8.75 -1.11
N TYR A 301 11.53 8.14 -2.03
CA TYR A 301 10.24 7.54 -1.75
C TYR A 301 10.37 6.27 -0.90
N SER A 302 11.14 5.30 -1.36
CA SER A 302 11.26 3.98 -0.73
C SER A 302 11.89 4.02 0.66
N ASN A 303 12.85 4.95 0.89
CA ASN A 303 13.47 5.12 2.19
C ASN A 303 12.51 5.61 3.30
N LEU A 304 11.39 6.22 2.91
CA LEU A 304 10.43 6.79 3.86
C LEU A 304 9.09 6.03 3.89
N SER A 305 8.80 5.22 2.86
CA SER A 305 7.51 4.57 2.67
C SER A 305 7.34 3.32 3.51
N THR A 306 6.19 3.22 4.18
CA THR A 306 5.77 2.00 4.87
C THR A 306 5.27 0.98 3.86
N LEU A 307 6.02 -0.09 3.66
CA LEU A 307 5.67 -1.13 2.70
C LEU A 307 4.69 -2.14 3.31
N ASN A 308 3.45 -2.13 2.86
CA ASN A 308 2.39 -3.03 3.33
C ASN A 308 2.79 -4.50 3.21
N LYS A 309 3.47 -4.88 2.12
CA LYS A 309 3.96 -6.25 1.88
C LYS A 309 4.86 -6.75 3.01
N ILE A 310 5.72 -5.90 3.56
CA ILE A 310 6.60 -6.27 4.69
C ILE A 310 5.76 -6.61 5.93
N LEU A 311 4.75 -5.79 6.24
CA LEU A 311 3.85 -6.04 7.37
C LEU A 311 3.04 -7.34 7.15
N GLU A 312 2.62 -7.61 5.92
CA GLU A 312 1.90 -8.84 5.57
C GLU A 312 2.82 -10.07 5.67
N TYR A 313 4.10 -9.97 5.27
CA TYR A 313 5.08 -11.05 5.46
C TYR A 313 5.29 -11.36 6.94
N MET A 314 5.49 -10.33 7.76
CA MET A 314 5.65 -10.48 9.20
C MET A 314 4.37 -11.08 9.84
N ALA A 315 3.18 -10.64 9.42
CA ALA A 315 1.91 -11.21 9.86
C ALA A 315 1.78 -12.71 9.54
N MET A 316 2.36 -13.15 8.44
CA MET A 316 2.43 -14.56 8.04
C MET A 316 3.59 -15.32 8.69
N GLY A 317 4.33 -14.68 9.60
CA GLY A 317 5.50 -15.28 10.24
C GLY A 317 6.63 -15.62 9.26
N LYS A 318 6.78 -14.83 8.18
CA LYS A 318 7.80 -15.06 7.17
C LYS A 318 9.03 -14.20 7.43
N PRO A 319 10.23 -14.79 7.41
CA PRO A 319 11.47 -14.03 7.41
C PRO A 319 11.61 -13.29 6.07
N VAL A 320 12.14 -12.06 6.13
CA VAL A 320 12.21 -11.18 4.97
C VAL A 320 13.63 -10.89 4.57
N VAL A 321 13.91 -10.96 3.26
CA VAL A 321 15.12 -10.43 2.64
C VAL A 321 14.74 -9.17 1.88
N CYS A 322 15.43 -8.06 2.11
CA CYS A 322 15.18 -6.83 1.39
C CYS A 322 16.44 -5.97 1.25
N PHE A 323 16.37 -4.93 0.43
CA PHE A 323 17.42 -3.92 0.43
C PHE A 323 17.44 -3.12 1.74
N ASP A 324 18.61 -2.64 2.13
CA ASP A 324 18.85 -1.87 3.35
C ASP A 324 18.29 -0.45 3.21
N LEU A 325 16.98 -0.32 3.31
CA LEU A 325 16.27 0.94 3.31
C LEU A 325 15.91 1.33 4.74
N LYS A 326 15.89 2.63 5.00
CA LYS A 326 15.65 3.18 6.34
C LYS A 326 14.34 2.65 6.96
N MET A 327 13.23 2.69 6.20
CA MET A 327 11.94 2.26 6.71
C MET A 327 11.86 0.73 6.80
N SER A 328 12.42 -0.01 5.85
CA SER A 328 12.46 -1.49 5.90
C SER A 328 13.23 -1.98 7.13
N ARG A 329 14.35 -1.32 7.46
CA ARG A 329 15.14 -1.63 8.67
C ARG A 329 14.34 -1.35 9.95
N GLU A 330 13.60 -0.24 9.99
CA GLU A 330 12.75 0.10 11.13
C GLU A 330 11.58 -0.88 11.29
N LEU A 331 10.92 -1.26 10.19
CA LEU A 331 9.79 -2.20 10.24
C LEU A 331 10.23 -3.60 10.66
N LEU A 332 11.29 -4.12 10.05
CA LEU A 332 11.70 -5.52 10.23
C LEU A 332 12.52 -5.75 11.50
N ALA A 333 13.37 -4.81 11.89
CA ALA A 333 14.33 -5.01 12.98
C ALA A 333 15.07 -6.36 12.83
N SER A 334 14.87 -7.30 13.76
CA SER A 334 15.47 -8.64 13.75
C SER A 334 14.74 -9.66 12.83
N ALA A 335 13.59 -9.31 12.27
CA ALA A 335 12.84 -10.17 11.35
C ALA A 335 13.34 -10.10 9.89
N GLY A 336 14.31 -9.23 9.59
CA GLY A 336 14.85 -9.00 8.25
C GLY A 336 16.34 -9.28 8.11
N ILE A 337 16.73 -9.69 6.90
CA ILE A 337 18.13 -9.64 6.42
C ILE A 337 18.20 -8.58 5.33
N PHE A 338 19.24 -7.76 5.40
CA PHE A 338 19.39 -6.58 4.56
C PHE A 338 20.53 -6.76 3.56
N ALA A 339 20.21 -6.62 2.30
CA ALA A 339 21.16 -6.55 1.20
C ALA A 339 21.52 -5.09 0.91
N ARG A 340 22.72 -4.86 0.35
CA ARG A 340 23.11 -3.53 -0.10
C ARG A 340 22.09 -3.01 -1.13
N PRO A 341 21.65 -1.74 -0.98
CA PRO A 341 20.70 -1.15 -1.90
C PRO A 341 21.14 -1.28 -3.36
N ASP A 342 20.19 -1.57 -4.24
CA ASP A 342 20.38 -1.69 -5.69
C ASP A 342 21.50 -2.67 -6.10
N ASN A 343 21.71 -3.71 -5.30
CA ASN A 343 22.73 -4.73 -5.58
C ASN A 343 22.10 -6.14 -5.65
N PRO A 344 21.68 -6.60 -6.85
CA PRO A 344 21.09 -7.94 -7.04
C PRO A 344 22.01 -9.10 -6.64
N ALA A 345 23.35 -8.91 -6.71
CA ALA A 345 24.28 -9.95 -6.30
C ALA A 345 24.28 -10.15 -4.78
N ASP A 346 24.25 -9.05 -4.01
CA ASP A 346 24.15 -9.13 -2.56
C ASP A 346 22.74 -9.60 -2.11
N LEU A 347 21.69 -9.23 -2.86
CA LEU A 347 20.34 -9.76 -2.65
C LEU A 347 20.32 -11.28 -2.82
N ALA A 348 20.97 -11.81 -3.87
CA ALA A 348 21.14 -13.24 -4.10
C ALA A 348 21.92 -13.92 -2.94
N ASP A 349 23.01 -13.28 -2.43
CA ASP A 349 23.75 -13.77 -1.26
C ASP A 349 22.85 -13.95 -0.05
N LYS A 350 22.04 -12.93 0.26
CA LYS A 350 21.14 -12.95 1.42
C LYS A 350 20.00 -13.94 1.27
N ILE A 351 19.47 -14.10 0.06
CA ILE A 351 18.46 -15.13 -0.24
C ILE A 351 19.04 -16.52 0.00
N GLU A 352 20.19 -16.83 -0.57
CA GLU A 352 20.85 -18.13 -0.42
C GLU A 352 21.22 -18.43 1.03
N GLU A 353 21.82 -17.46 1.75
CA GLU A 353 22.15 -17.56 3.17
C GLU A 353 20.91 -17.96 3.98
N LEU A 354 19.79 -17.27 3.77
CA LEU A 354 18.59 -17.50 4.56
C LEU A 354 17.89 -18.82 4.18
N LEU A 355 17.87 -19.19 2.91
CA LEU A 355 17.31 -20.47 2.47
C LEU A 355 18.09 -21.66 3.04
N LYS A 356 19.40 -21.57 3.16
CA LYS A 356 20.25 -22.63 3.75
C LYS A 356 20.13 -22.73 5.27
N ASN A 357 19.65 -21.70 5.97
CA ASN A 357 19.60 -21.66 7.43
C ASN A 357 18.17 -21.77 7.98
N ALA A 358 17.67 -22.98 8.16
CA ALA A 358 16.31 -23.24 8.64
C ALA A 358 16.05 -22.64 10.04
N LYS A 359 17.00 -22.76 10.96
CA LYS A 359 16.87 -22.21 12.34
C LYS A 359 16.75 -20.68 12.32
N LYS A 360 17.56 -20.02 11.48
CA LYS A 360 17.49 -18.56 11.33
C LYS A 360 16.13 -18.12 10.76
N ARG A 361 15.61 -18.82 9.74
CA ARG A 361 14.26 -18.57 9.20
C ARG A 361 13.17 -18.66 10.26
N GLU A 362 13.20 -19.70 11.08
CA GLU A 362 12.22 -19.91 12.14
C GLU A 362 12.26 -18.79 13.19
N ILE A 363 13.44 -18.45 13.69
CA ILE A 363 13.63 -17.38 14.68
C ILE A 363 13.13 -16.05 14.12
N MET A 364 13.55 -15.68 12.92
CA MET A 364 13.19 -14.41 12.30
C MET A 364 11.69 -14.32 12.01
N GLY A 365 11.09 -15.41 11.50
CA GLY A 365 9.65 -15.46 11.25
C GLY A 365 8.83 -15.28 12.54
N LYS A 366 9.23 -15.93 13.63
CA LYS A 366 8.61 -15.79 14.95
C LYS A 366 8.74 -14.35 15.47
N GLN A 367 9.93 -13.78 15.43
CA GLN A 367 10.18 -12.39 15.86
C GLN A 367 9.34 -11.38 15.06
N GLY A 368 9.22 -11.58 13.72
CA GLY A 368 8.37 -10.76 12.88
C GLY A 368 6.89 -10.84 13.30
N ARG A 369 6.38 -12.03 13.54
CA ARG A 369 4.99 -12.24 13.97
C ARG A 369 4.71 -11.61 15.34
N GLU A 370 5.57 -11.83 16.32
CA GLU A 370 5.45 -11.24 17.66
C GLU A 370 5.45 -9.70 17.60
N ARG A 371 6.32 -9.13 16.76
CA ARG A 371 6.38 -7.67 16.57
C ARG A 371 5.10 -7.11 15.96
N ILE A 372 4.53 -7.77 14.94
CA ILE A 372 3.27 -7.35 14.33
C ILE A 372 2.13 -7.36 15.35
N GLU A 373 2.00 -8.41 16.12
CA GLU A 373 0.96 -8.53 17.14
C GLU A 373 1.08 -7.49 18.25
N LYS A 374 2.32 -7.10 18.58
CA LYS A 374 2.59 -6.11 19.62
C LYS A 374 2.40 -4.66 19.12
N GLU A 375 2.95 -4.33 17.96
CA GLU A 375 3.13 -2.93 17.51
C GLU A 375 2.19 -2.51 16.37
N PHE A 376 1.69 -3.46 15.57
CA PHE A 376 0.91 -3.17 14.36
C PHE A 376 -0.46 -3.86 14.35
N ASP A 377 -1.04 -4.08 15.53
CA ASP A 377 -2.38 -4.62 15.67
C ASP A 377 -3.43 -3.52 15.42
N TRP A 378 -4.28 -3.74 14.41
CA TRP A 378 -5.35 -2.80 14.07
C TRP A 378 -6.29 -2.50 15.23
N GLU A 379 -6.58 -3.50 16.08
CA GLU A 379 -7.47 -3.32 17.23
C GLU A 379 -6.95 -2.30 18.24
N LYS A 380 -5.63 -2.05 18.24
CA LYS A 380 -4.99 -1.00 19.02
C LYS A 380 -4.87 0.31 18.24
N ILE A 381 -4.48 0.23 16.96
CA ILE A 381 -4.24 1.40 16.09
C ILE A 381 -5.55 2.12 15.77
N LYS A 382 -6.67 1.40 15.64
CA LYS A 382 -7.98 2.00 15.34
C LYS A 382 -8.39 3.12 16.32
N TYR A 383 -7.97 3.04 17.58
CA TYR A 383 -8.28 4.09 18.55
C TYR A 383 -7.50 5.38 18.28
N ILE A 384 -6.26 5.29 17.77
CA ILE A 384 -5.49 6.44 17.32
C ILE A 384 -6.18 7.08 16.10
N TYR A 385 -6.64 6.24 15.17
CA TYR A 385 -7.38 6.69 13.99
C TYR A 385 -8.70 7.38 14.39
N LEU A 386 -9.49 6.75 15.24
CA LEU A 386 -10.76 7.33 15.71
C LEU A 386 -10.56 8.64 16.51
N GLY A 387 -9.46 8.78 17.23
CA GLY A 387 -9.09 10.01 17.92
C GLY A 387 -8.95 11.25 17.02
N VAL A 388 -8.69 11.04 15.71
CA VAL A 388 -8.69 12.14 14.73
C VAL A 388 -10.05 12.82 14.62
N PHE A 389 -11.13 12.07 14.90
CA PHE A 389 -12.53 12.51 14.76
C PHE A 389 -13.16 12.90 16.09
N GLU A 390 -12.44 12.80 17.22
CA GLU A 390 -12.96 13.16 18.58
C GLU A 390 -13.65 14.53 18.66
N PRO A 391 -13.18 15.62 17.99
CA PRO A 391 -13.90 16.88 18.03
C PRO A 391 -15.35 16.80 17.53
N TYR A 392 -15.71 15.70 16.88
CA TYR A 392 -17.03 15.41 16.33
C TYR A 392 -17.63 14.09 16.82
N SER A 393 -16.94 13.33 17.68
CA SER A 393 -17.51 12.17 18.36
C SER A 393 -18.58 12.65 19.37
N LEU A 394 -19.60 11.86 19.55
CA LEU A 394 -20.76 12.16 20.40
C LEU A 394 -20.42 12.17 21.89
#